data_7370200db0ebeab2474ff888192a2ae9
#
_entry.id   7370200db0ebeab2474ff888192a2ae9
#
_cell.length_a   1.000
_cell.length_b   1.000
_cell.length_c   1.000
_cell.angle_alpha   90.00
_cell.angle_beta   90.00
_cell.angle_gamma   90.00
#
_symmetry.space_group_name_H-M   'P 1'
#
loop_
_entity.id
_entity.type
_entity.pdbx_description
1 polymer ?
#
loop_
_entity_poly.entity_id
_entity_poly.type
_entity_poly.pdbx_seq_one_letter_code
_entity_poly.pdbx_strand_id
1 'polypeptide(L)'
;MIWILVAALIAGLVRGFSGFGTAMVFLPIASHYLTPFEAIASLAIMEFLGTFAVMRKSWGDADKTDLARLVSGMFIVTPFALLLLAQASSDIYRYSVSILSLFLLILIGTGIRYKGKLNPFVIFSVGGLGGLTGGLTGIPGPPGVQLYVV
;
A
#
# COMPACT_ATOMS: atom_id res chain seq x y z
N MET A 1 22.89 1.80 6.98
CA MET A 1 22.42 2.76 5.95
C MET A 1 22.42 2.18 4.51
N ILE A 2 23.49 1.49 4.09
CA ILE A 2 23.57 0.98 2.70
C ILE A 2 22.43 0.02 2.34
N TRP A 3 22.00 -0.83 3.27
CA TRP A 3 20.90 -1.77 3.08
C TRP A 3 19.54 -1.09 2.85
N ILE A 4 19.32 0.08 3.44
CA ILE A 4 18.09 0.87 3.22
C ILE A 4 18.08 1.42 1.80
N LEU A 5 19.23 1.89 1.29
CA LEU A 5 19.36 2.39 -0.08
C LEU A 5 19.17 1.26 -1.10
N VAL A 6 19.76 0.09 -0.82
CA VAL A 6 19.59 -1.10 -1.67
C VAL A 6 18.11 -1.53 -1.68
N ALA A 7 17.47 -1.57 -0.51
CA ALA A 7 16.04 -1.87 -0.39
C ALA A 7 15.17 -0.88 -1.17
N ALA A 8 15.48 0.43 -1.06
CA ALA A 8 14.76 1.47 -1.78
C ALA A 8 14.91 1.32 -3.31
N LEU A 9 16.12 0.99 -3.79
CA LEU A 9 16.39 0.79 -5.20
C LEU A 9 15.64 -0.45 -5.75
N ILE A 10 15.71 -1.57 -5.03
CA ILE A 10 14.99 -2.80 -5.43
C ILE A 10 13.48 -2.55 -5.40
N ALA A 11 12.97 -1.90 -4.35
CA ALA A 11 11.56 -1.56 -4.24
C ALA A 11 11.08 -0.65 -5.38
N GLY A 12 11.91 0.35 -5.77
CA GLY A 12 11.64 1.21 -6.91
C GLY A 12 11.61 0.47 -8.24
N LEU A 13 12.53 -0.48 -8.45
CA LEU A 13 12.53 -1.35 -9.62
C LEU A 13 11.28 -2.22 -9.68
N VAL A 14 10.92 -2.88 -8.58
CA VAL A 14 9.69 -3.70 -8.50
C VAL A 14 8.47 -2.87 -8.83
N ARG A 15 8.34 -1.66 -8.27
CA ARG A 15 7.25 -0.74 -8.62
C ARG A 15 7.25 -0.35 -10.09
N GLY A 16 8.42 -0.08 -10.67
CA GLY A 16 8.54 0.28 -12.08
C GLY A 16 7.99 -0.78 -13.02
N PHE A 17 8.16 -2.07 -12.68
CA PHE A 17 7.67 -3.20 -13.47
C PHE A 17 6.22 -3.57 -13.17
N SER A 18 5.85 -3.61 -11.89
CA SER A 18 4.54 -4.10 -11.44
C SER A 18 3.49 -3.01 -11.24
N GLY A 19 3.91 -1.74 -11.14
CA GLY A 19 3.04 -0.61 -10.80
C GLY A 19 2.70 -0.49 -9.30
N PHE A 20 3.09 -1.48 -8.46
CA PHE A 20 2.86 -1.53 -7.02
C PHE A 20 3.99 -2.34 -6.33
N GLY A 21 3.92 -2.49 -5.01
CA GLY A 21 4.79 -3.40 -4.26
C GLY A 21 6.03 -2.76 -3.64
N THR A 22 6.22 -1.44 -3.75
CA THR A 22 7.31 -0.71 -3.08
C THR A 22 7.35 -1.04 -1.59
N ALA A 23 6.19 -0.92 -0.93
CA ALA A 23 6.05 -1.17 0.49
C ALA A 23 6.38 -2.61 0.88
N MET A 24 5.96 -3.61 0.07
CA MET A 24 6.20 -5.03 0.34
C MET A 24 7.68 -5.40 0.35
N VAL A 25 8.50 -4.70 -0.44
CA VAL A 25 9.94 -4.93 -0.51
C VAL A 25 10.69 -4.04 0.49
N PHE A 26 10.32 -2.76 0.56
CA PHE A 26 11.02 -1.77 1.37
C PHE A 26 10.79 -1.96 2.87
N LEU A 27 9.53 -2.08 3.32
CA LEU A 27 9.21 -2.05 4.74
C LEU A 27 9.77 -3.23 5.54
N PRO A 28 9.75 -4.49 5.08
CA PRO A 28 10.36 -5.59 5.82
C PRO A 28 11.84 -5.36 6.11
N ILE A 29 12.56 -4.77 5.16
CA ILE A 29 13.99 -4.47 5.33
C ILE A 29 14.18 -3.20 6.18
N ALA A 30 13.45 -2.14 5.86
CA ALA A 30 13.56 -0.86 6.55
C ALA A 30 13.17 -0.94 8.04
N SER A 31 12.20 -1.78 8.39
CA SER A 31 11.75 -1.97 9.77
C SER A 31 12.82 -2.54 10.72
N HIS A 32 13.88 -3.11 10.19
CA HIS A 32 15.03 -3.56 11.01
C HIS A 32 15.98 -2.40 11.39
N TYR A 33 15.95 -1.31 10.64
CA TYR A 33 16.91 -0.22 10.78
C TYR A 33 16.26 1.13 11.15
N LEU A 34 14.97 1.28 10.88
CA LEU A 34 14.19 2.49 11.11
C LEU A 34 13.07 2.23 12.11
N THR A 35 12.68 3.29 12.80
CA THR A 35 11.45 3.27 13.59
C THR A 35 10.22 3.14 12.68
N PRO A 36 9.06 2.70 13.19
CA PRO A 36 7.83 2.59 12.40
C PRO A 36 7.47 3.88 11.66
N PHE A 37 7.61 5.01 12.33
CA PHE A 37 7.31 6.32 11.76
C PHE A 37 8.29 6.68 10.63
N GLU A 38 9.59 6.50 10.84
CA GLU A 38 10.62 6.81 9.83
C GLU A 38 10.49 5.92 8.59
N ALA A 39 10.17 4.62 8.79
CA ALA A 39 9.98 3.69 7.68
C ALA A 39 8.78 4.09 6.83
N ILE A 40 7.64 4.42 7.45
CA ILE A 40 6.42 4.85 6.73
C ILE A 40 6.61 6.22 6.10
N ALA A 41 7.26 7.17 6.77
CA ALA A 41 7.54 8.49 6.21
C ALA A 41 8.45 8.39 4.97
N SER A 42 9.50 7.56 5.04
CA SER A 42 10.39 7.32 3.90
C SER A 42 9.64 6.68 2.73
N LEU A 43 8.78 5.69 3.03
CA LEU A 43 7.93 5.06 2.02
C LEU A 43 6.97 6.07 1.40
N ALA A 44 6.31 6.93 2.19
CA ALA A 44 5.37 7.93 1.70
C ALA A 44 6.04 8.91 0.71
N ILE A 45 7.28 9.31 0.98
CA ILE A 45 8.06 10.15 0.05
C ILE A 45 8.31 9.39 -1.27
N MET A 46 8.74 8.14 -1.19
CA MET A 46 8.97 7.30 -2.40
C MET A 46 7.68 7.11 -3.20
N GLU A 47 6.56 6.85 -2.52
CA GLU A 47 5.25 6.67 -3.13
C GLU A 47 4.76 7.98 -3.80
N PHE A 48 4.93 9.11 -3.13
CA PHE A 48 4.55 10.41 -3.68
C PHE A 48 5.30 10.71 -4.98
N LEU A 49 6.61 10.55 -5.00
CA LEU A 49 7.44 10.78 -6.19
C LEU A 49 7.06 9.80 -7.32
N GLY A 50 6.91 8.52 -7.01
CA GLY A 50 6.54 7.50 -8.00
C GLY A 50 5.13 7.71 -8.56
N THR A 51 4.16 8.08 -7.72
CA THR A 51 2.78 8.35 -8.15
C THR A 51 2.69 9.59 -9.04
N PHE A 52 3.44 10.64 -8.70
CA PHE A 52 3.45 11.87 -9.50
C PHE A 52 3.91 11.62 -10.94
N ALA A 53 4.90 10.73 -11.12
CA ALA A 53 5.39 10.36 -12.45
C ALA A 53 4.32 9.64 -13.31
N VAL A 54 3.46 8.82 -12.69
CA VAL A 54 2.44 8.02 -13.39
C VAL A 54 1.09 8.72 -13.48
N MET A 55 0.78 9.61 -12.55
CA MET A 55 -0.54 10.27 -12.42
C MET A 55 -1.00 10.94 -13.71
N ARG A 56 -0.08 11.62 -14.40
CA ARG A 56 -0.39 12.36 -15.62
C ARG A 56 -0.92 11.46 -16.75
N LYS A 57 -0.45 10.22 -16.82
CA LYS A 57 -0.88 9.24 -17.83
C LYS A 57 -2.19 8.56 -17.45
N SER A 58 -2.37 8.24 -16.18
CA SER A 58 -3.53 7.47 -15.70
C SER A 58 -4.77 8.33 -15.43
N TRP A 59 -4.62 9.66 -15.33
CA TRP A 59 -5.73 10.55 -14.99
C TRP A 59 -6.85 10.61 -16.05
N GLY A 60 -6.51 10.35 -17.32
CA GLY A 60 -7.47 10.34 -18.44
C GLY A 60 -8.37 9.11 -18.46
N ASP A 61 -7.85 7.97 -17.99
CA ASP A 61 -8.50 6.67 -18.12
C ASP A 61 -9.26 6.26 -16.85
N ALA A 62 -9.09 7.00 -15.75
CA ALA A 62 -9.69 6.67 -14.45
C ALA A 62 -11.16 7.10 -14.37
N ASP A 63 -12.04 6.18 -13.89
CA ASP A 63 -13.38 6.56 -13.44
C ASP A 63 -13.28 7.42 -12.16
N LYS A 64 -13.55 8.71 -12.31
CA LYS A 64 -13.42 9.69 -11.24
C LYS A 64 -14.39 9.44 -10.08
N THR A 65 -15.53 8.83 -10.35
CA THR A 65 -16.55 8.53 -9.34
C THR A 65 -16.08 7.39 -8.44
N ASP A 66 -15.57 6.34 -9.04
CA ASP A 66 -15.04 5.18 -8.31
C ASP A 66 -13.75 5.53 -7.58
N LEU A 67 -12.89 6.34 -8.19
CA LEU A 67 -11.70 6.88 -7.54
C LEU A 67 -12.06 7.70 -6.30
N ALA A 68 -13.06 8.58 -6.39
CA ALA A 68 -13.50 9.37 -5.25
C ALA A 68 -14.05 8.51 -4.09
N ARG A 69 -14.81 7.45 -4.41
CA ARG A 69 -15.31 6.48 -3.41
C ARG A 69 -14.18 5.73 -2.73
N LEU A 70 -13.21 5.25 -3.50
CA LEU A 70 -12.05 4.52 -3.00
C LEU A 70 -11.19 5.42 -2.09
N VAL A 71 -10.89 6.63 -2.55
CA VAL A 71 -10.12 7.62 -1.78
C VAL A 71 -10.86 8.06 -0.52
N SER A 72 -12.18 8.24 -0.57
CA SER A 72 -12.95 8.60 0.62
C SER A 72 -12.92 7.51 1.69
N GLY A 73 -13.02 6.23 1.28
CA GLY A 73 -12.86 5.09 2.19
C GLY A 73 -11.48 5.07 2.84
N MET A 74 -10.43 5.26 2.05
CA MET A 74 -9.06 5.36 2.55
C MET A 74 -8.91 6.54 3.53
N PHE A 75 -9.36 7.73 3.15
CA PHE A 75 -9.19 8.95 3.94
C PHE A 75 -9.85 8.88 5.32
N ILE A 76 -10.99 8.21 5.41
CA ILE A 76 -11.70 8.01 6.69
C ILE A 76 -10.96 7.01 7.58
N VAL A 77 -10.49 5.89 7.05
CA VAL A 77 -9.94 4.79 7.85
C VAL A 77 -8.46 4.98 8.20
N THR A 78 -7.67 5.60 7.32
CA THR A 78 -6.23 5.79 7.52
C THR A 78 -5.86 6.50 8.84
N PRO A 79 -6.54 7.59 9.26
CA PRO A 79 -6.21 8.24 10.53
C PRO A 79 -6.36 7.31 11.74
N PHE A 80 -7.39 6.46 11.76
CA PHE A 80 -7.60 5.49 12.83
C PHE A 80 -6.50 4.41 12.82
N ALA A 81 -6.10 3.95 11.64
CA ALA A 81 -5.00 3.00 11.50
C ALA A 81 -3.66 3.59 12.00
N LEU A 82 -3.39 4.86 11.69
CA LEU A 82 -2.19 5.57 12.17
C LEU A 82 -2.21 5.77 13.69
N LEU A 83 -3.38 6.06 14.29
CA LEU A 83 -3.50 6.16 15.75
C LEU A 83 -3.21 4.81 16.43
N LEU A 84 -3.68 3.71 15.85
CA LEU A 84 -3.36 2.36 16.34
C LEU A 84 -1.86 2.07 16.21
N LEU A 85 -1.27 2.44 15.08
CA LEU A 85 0.17 2.29 14.84
C LEU A 85 1.01 3.09 15.84
N ALA A 86 0.60 4.30 16.18
CA ALA A 86 1.30 5.17 17.13
C ALA A 86 1.41 4.54 18.54
N GLN A 87 0.52 3.61 18.87
CA GLN A 87 0.51 2.89 20.15
C GLN A 87 1.20 1.50 20.05
N ALA A 88 1.57 1.06 18.84
CA ALA A 88 2.20 -0.24 18.63
C ALA A 88 3.69 -0.20 19.01
N SER A 89 4.17 -1.26 19.66
CA SER A 89 5.61 -1.43 19.87
C SER A 89 6.31 -1.75 18.53
N SER A 90 7.60 -1.43 18.46
CA SER A 90 8.41 -1.70 17.25
C SER A 90 8.38 -3.18 16.82
N ASP A 91 8.31 -4.09 17.77
CA ASP A 91 8.26 -5.52 17.48
C ASP A 91 6.91 -5.94 16.89
N ILE A 92 5.80 -5.46 17.46
CA ILE A 92 4.46 -5.70 16.92
C ILE A 92 4.37 -5.16 15.49
N TYR A 93 4.91 -3.97 15.24
CA TYR A 93 4.97 -3.38 13.91
C TYR A 93 5.73 -4.27 12.91
N ARG A 94 6.95 -4.72 13.27
CA ARG A 94 7.78 -5.58 12.39
C ARG A 94 7.07 -6.88 12.03
N TYR A 95 6.50 -7.56 13.01
CA TYR A 95 5.77 -8.81 12.77
C TYR A 95 4.53 -8.58 11.91
N SER A 96 3.77 -7.53 12.17
CA SER A 96 2.57 -7.18 11.41
C SER A 96 2.90 -6.89 9.95
N VAL A 97 3.92 -6.07 9.68
CA VAL A 97 4.37 -5.77 8.31
C VAL A 97 4.83 -7.03 7.59
N SER A 98 5.63 -7.87 8.25
CA SER A 98 6.18 -9.09 7.64
C SER A 98 5.08 -10.10 7.30
N ILE A 99 4.18 -10.36 8.24
CA ILE A 99 3.06 -11.31 8.06
C ILE A 99 2.12 -10.80 6.96
N LEU A 100 1.75 -9.52 7.01
CA LEU A 100 0.84 -8.94 6.03
C LEU A 100 1.48 -8.90 4.63
N SER A 101 2.76 -8.54 4.53
CA SER A 101 3.49 -8.55 3.25
C SER A 101 3.52 -9.95 2.64
N LEU A 102 3.81 -10.98 3.45
CA LEU A 102 3.83 -12.37 3.00
C LEU A 102 2.42 -12.83 2.56
N PHE A 103 1.41 -12.52 3.35
CA PHE A 103 0.01 -12.83 3.02
C PHE A 103 -0.41 -12.19 1.69
N LEU A 104 -0.10 -10.92 1.48
CA LEU A 104 -0.44 -10.19 0.27
C LEU A 104 0.34 -10.69 -0.95
N LEU A 105 1.61 -11.07 -0.77
CA LEU A 105 2.41 -11.70 -1.84
C LEU A 105 1.81 -13.03 -2.28
N ILE A 106 1.39 -13.88 -1.33
CA ILE A 106 0.71 -15.14 -1.62
C ILE A 106 -0.61 -14.86 -2.34
N LEU A 107 -1.40 -13.91 -1.85
CA LEU A 107 -2.69 -13.55 -2.43
C LEU A 107 -2.56 -13.07 -3.89
N ILE A 108 -1.56 -12.27 -4.18
CA ILE A 108 -1.25 -11.79 -5.55
C ILE A 108 -0.75 -12.96 -6.41
N GLY A 109 0.15 -13.78 -5.86
CA GLY A 109 0.72 -14.95 -6.56
C GLY A 109 -0.32 -16.00 -6.93
N THR A 110 -1.39 -16.16 -6.16
CA THR A 110 -2.52 -17.05 -6.49
C THR A 110 -3.38 -16.54 -7.64
N GLY A 111 -3.21 -15.27 -8.05
CA GLY A 111 -3.98 -14.69 -9.15
C GLY A 111 -5.48 -14.57 -8.88
N ILE A 112 -5.90 -14.66 -7.61
CA ILE A 112 -7.31 -14.50 -7.23
C ILE A 112 -7.74 -13.08 -7.58
N ARG A 113 -8.72 -12.99 -8.49
CA ARG A 113 -9.30 -11.71 -8.93
C ARG A 113 -10.76 -11.64 -8.53
N TYR A 114 -11.19 -10.47 -8.11
CA TYR A 114 -12.60 -10.24 -7.83
C TYR A 114 -13.40 -10.23 -9.13
N LYS A 115 -14.31 -11.19 -9.30
CA LYS A 115 -15.18 -11.31 -10.49
C LYS A 115 -16.60 -10.79 -10.25
N GLY A 116 -16.85 -10.14 -9.13
CA GLY A 116 -18.16 -9.60 -8.77
C GLY A 116 -18.45 -8.26 -9.44
N LYS A 117 -19.71 -7.82 -9.41
CA LYS A 117 -20.09 -6.48 -9.85
C LYS A 117 -19.48 -5.44 -8.91
N LEU A 118 -18.82 -4.42 -9.48
CA LEU A 118 -18.29 -3.29 -8.73
C LEU A 118 -19.48 -2.43 -8.24
N ASN A 119 -19.93 -2.72 -7.02
CA ASN A 119 -20.95 -1.92 -6.35
C ASN A 119 -20.27 -0.75 -5.62
N PRO A 120 -20.87 0.44 -5.54
CA PRO A 120 -20.35 1.59 -4.80
C PRO A 120 -19.89 1.26 -3.37
N PHE A 121 -20.63 0.40 -2.68
CA PHE A 121 -20.29 -0.05 -1.33
C PHE A 121 -19.04 -0.93 -1.30
N VAL A 122 -18.85 -1.81 -2.27
CA VAL A 122 -17.65 -2.66 -2.39
C VAL A 122 -16.41 -1.80 -2.61
N ILE A 123 -16.49 -0.81 -3.51
CA ILE A 123 -15.39 0.11 -3.81
C ILE A 123 -14.98 0.91 -2.57
N PHE A 124 -15.97 1.45 -1.84
CA PHE A 124 -15.74 2.16 -0.59
C PHE A 124 -15.10 1.26 0.48
N SER A 125 -15.61 0.04 0.64
CA SER A 125 -15.10 -0.94 1.62
C SER A 125 -13.65 -1.36 1.29
N VAL A 126 -13.33 -1.55 0.02
CA VAL A 126 -11.95 -1.84 -0.41
C VAL A 126 -11.04 -0.64 -0.20
N GLY A 127 -11.53 0.57 -0.42
CA GLY A 127 -10.84 1.80 -0.04
C GLY A 127 -10.55 1.84 1.47
N GLY A 128 -11.52 1.51 2.30
CA GLY A 128 -11.37 1.40 3.75
C GLY A 128 -10.33 0.35 4.18
N LEU A 129 -10.38 -0.85 3.59
CA LEU A 129 -9.37 -1.89 3.81
C LEU A 129 -7.98 -1.44 3.35
N GLY A 130 -7.88 -0.78 2.20
CA GLY A 130 -6.65 -0.17 1.72
C GLY A 130 -6.12 0.91 2.67
N GLY A 131 -7.01 1.72 3.26
CA GLY A 131 -6.67 2.71 4.27
C GLY A 131 -6.18 2.09 5.57
N LEU A 132 -6.80 1.01 6.01
CA LEU A 132 -6.40 0.27 7.22
C LEU A 132 -5.03 -0.40 7.02
N THR A 133 -4.88 -1.17 5.96
CA THR A 133 -3.60 -1.83 5.65
C THR A 133 -2.51 -0.82 5.36
N GLY A 134 -2.81 0.24 4.59
CA GLY A 134 -1.89 1.32 4.29
C GLY A 134 -1.45 2.10 5.52
N GLY A 135 -2.37 2.42 6.43
CA GLY A 135 -2.07 3.13 7.67
C GLY A 135 -1.28 2.29 8.67
N LEU A 136 -1.56 0.98 8.79
CA LEU A 136 -0.86 0.09 9.71
C LEU A 136 0.50 -0.37 9.19
N THR A 137 0.62 -0.61 7.88
CA THR A 137 1.81 -1.27 7.32
C THR A 137 2.38 -0.57 6.09
N GLY A 138 1.79 0.54 5.65
CA GLY A 138 2.21 1.26 4.45
C GLY A 138 1.91 0.52 3.13
N ILE A 139 1.03 -0.48 3.13
CA ILE A 139 0.71 -1.31 1.95
C ILE A 139 -0.77 -1.15 1.54
N PRO A 140 -1.16 -0.03 0.91
CA PRO A 140 -2.56 0.21 0.52
C PRO A 140 -2.96 -0.46 -0.81
N GLY A 141 -1.98 -0.85 -1.63
CA GLY A 141 -2.18 -1.19 -3.04
C GLY A 141 -2.97 -2.46 -3.35
N PRO A 142 -2.64 -3.63 -2.75
CA PRO A 142 -3.18 -4.91 -3.22
C PRO A 142 -4.71 -5.04 -3.23
N PRO A 143 -5.47 -4.57 -2.23
CA PRO A 143 -6.92 -4.64 -2.29
C PRO A 143 -7.53 -3.87 -3.48
N GLY A 144 -6.96 -2.71 -3.82
CA GLY A 144 -7.40 -1.92 -4.95
C GLY A 144 -7.03 -2.54 -6.30
N VAL A 145 -5.82 -3.08 -6.42
CA VAL A 145 -5.35 -3.73 -7.66
C VAL A 145 -6.21 -4.92 -8.04
N GLN A 146 -6.63 -5.74 -7.07
CA GLN A 146 -7.47 -6.91 -7.33
C GLN A 146 -8.87 -6.59 -7.88
N LEU A 147 -9.36 -5.37 -7.66
CA LEU A 147 -10.64 -4.92 -8.21
C LEU A 147 -10.56 -4.52 -9.69
N TYR A 148 -9.46 -3.91 -10.11
CA TYR A 148 -9.35 -3.25 -11.42
C TYR A 148 -8.46 -3.99 -12.43
N VAL A 149 -7.75 -5.05 -12.02
CA VAL A 149 -7.00 -5.88 -12.97
C VAL A 149 -7.94 -6.86 -13.64
N VAL A 150 -8.44 -6.47 -14.79
CA VAL A 150 -9.23 -7.29 -15.71
C VAL A 150 -8.31 -8.16 -16.55
#